data_e831e87e9d68bac25a38e558334659af
#
_entry.id   e831e87e9d68bac25a38e558334659af
#
_cell.length_a   1.000
_cell.length_b   1.000
_cell.length_c   1.000
_cell.angle_alpha   90.00
_cell.angle_beta   90.00
_cell.angle_gamma   90.00
#
_symmetry.space_group_name_H-M   'P 1'
#
loop_
_entity.id
_entity.type
_entity.pdbx_description
1 polymer ?
#
loop_
_entity_poly.entity_id
_entity_poly.type
_entity_poly.pdbx_seq_one_letter_code
_entity_poly.pdbx_strand_id
1 'polypeptide(L)'
;LNAAMFNGLRLYLRKYPHAIIAPLMLQVQDEKTGQPRRLAAEDFVDMSDKQLGDIARAMFRPGAINLQRYTANEGGYPYWHCELYPKDASCDTLHRAVLWTIYLNDGFDEGETEFLYQNRKIKPEAGSLLIAPTAFTHTHRGNKSINGDKYIATSWVLYQRAEVLYPNP
;
A
#
# COMPACT_ATOMS: atom_id res chain seq x y z
N LEU A 1 -10.53 9.47 3.93
CA LEU A 1 -9.72 8.27 3.79
C LEU A 1 -8.67 8.43 2.68
N ASN A 2 -9.03 8.77 1.44
CA ASN A 2 -8.06 8.91 0.34
C ASN A 2 -6.94 9.92 0.62
N ALA A 3 -7.24 11.06 1.23
CA ALA A 3 -6.22 12.05 1.58
C ALA A 3 -5.25 11.51 2.65
N ALA A 4 -5.75 10.83 3.67
CA ALA A 4 -4.93 10.20 4.71
C ALA A 4 -4.04 9.10 4.12
N MET A 5 -4.62 8.23 3.29
CA MET A 5 -3.87 7.18 2.58
C MET A 5 -2.77 7.79 1.70
N PHE A 6 -3.10 8.83 0.91
CA PHE A 6 -2.13 9.45 0.02
C PHE A 6 -0.97 10.13 0.77
N ASN A 7 -1.25 10.76 1.92
CA ASN A 7 -0.21 11.30 2.79
C ASN A 7 0.69 10.18 3.36
N GLY A 8 0.09 9.10 3.83
CA GLY A 8 0.82 7.92 4.29
C GLY A 8 1.65 7.28 3.17
N LEU A 9 1.10 7.19 1.95
CA LEU A 9 1.82 6.66 0.79
C LEU A 9 3.08 7.50 0.47
N ARG A 10 3.01 8.83 0.53
CA ARG A 10 4.19 9.68 0.33
C ARG A 10 5.29 9.37 1.34
N LEU A 11 4.94 9.24 2.62
CA LEU A 11 5.90 8.86 3.66
C LEU A 11 6.47 7.46 3.43
N TYR A 12 5.62 6.53 3.00
CA TYR A 12 6.03 5.17 2.65
C TYR A 12 7.03 5.15 1.49
N LEU A 13 6.76 5.86 0.41
CA LEU A 13 7.62 5.95 -0.77
C LEU A 13 8.96 6.65 -0.46
N ARG A 14 8.97 7.66 0.41
CA ARG A 14 10.20 8.30 0.88
C ARG A 14 11.11 7.32 1.63
N LYS A 15 10.51 6.43 2.41
CA LYS A 15 11.23 5.38 3.15
C LYS A 15 11.61 4.19 2.27
N TYR A 16 10.78 3.86 1.29
CA TYR A 16 10.94 2.70 0.40
C TYR A 16 10.87 3.10 -1.08
N PRO A 17 11.84 3.89 -1.58
CA PRO A 17 11.80 4.44 -2.94
C PRO A 17 11.82 3.34 -4.01
N HIS A 18 12.38 2.17 -3.71
CA HIS A 18 12.39 1.03 -4.63
C HIS A 18 11.00 0.44 -4.93
N ALA A 19 9.95 0.84 -4.19
CA ALA A 19 8.57 0.56 -4.60
C ALA A 19 8.20 1.20 -5.96
N ILE A 20 8.91 2.25 -6.36
CA ILE A 20 8.78 2.92 -7.68
C ILE A 20 9.97 2.59 -8.59
N ILE A 21 11.18 2.76 -8.10
CA ILE A 21 12.41 2.71 -8.92
C ILE A 21 12.63 1.31 -9.53
N ALA A 22 12.40 0.26 -8.73
CA ALA A 22 12.71 -1.09 -9.16
C ALA A 22 11.81 -1.58 -10.31
N PRO A 23 10.45 -1.37 -10.26
CA PRO A 23 9.57 -1.84 -11.31
C PRO A 23 9.48 -0.92 -12.53
N LEU A 24 9.66 0.39 -12.39
CA LEU A 24 9.26 1.36 -13.39
C LEU A 24 10.42 2.02 -14.15
N MET A 25 11.65 1.86 -13.68
CA MET A 25 12.87 2.40 -14.34
C MET A 25 12.72 3.85 -14.84
N LEU A 26 12.12 4.72 -14.02
CA LEU A 26 11.84 6.10 -14.38
C LEU A 26 13.11 6.90 -14.71
N GLN A 27 12.99 7.82 -15.65
CA GLN A 27 14.07 8.73 -16.04
C GLN A 27 13.78 10.16 -15.56
N VAL A 28 14.84 10.85 -15.18
CA VAL A 28 14.86 12.29 -14.88
C VAL A 28 15.99 12.95 -15.62
N GLN A 29 15.90 14.26 -15.82
CA GLN A 29 17.02 15.02 -16.34
C GLN A 29 18.05 15.27 -15.22
N ASP A 30 19.30 14.98 -15.49
CA ASP A 30 20.40 15.35 -14.59
C ASP A 30 20.58 16.87 -14.63
N GLU A 31 20.51 17.51 -13.46
CA GLU A 31 20.57 18.98 -13.35
C GLU A 31 21.90 19.57 -13.77
N LYS A 32 22.99 18.80 -13.73
CA LYS A 32 24.34 19.27 -14.07
C LYS A 32 24.66 19.12 -15.55
N THR A 33 24.22 18.02 -16.15
CA THR A 33 24.56 17.66 -17.52
C THR A 33 23.43 17.87 -18.51
N GLY A 34 22.18 18.01 -18.02
CA GLY A 34 20.97 18.06 -18.84
C GLY A 34 20.64 16.73 -19.55
N GLN A 35 21.40 15.67 -19.28
CA GLN A 35 21.19 14.37 -19.90
C GLN A 35 20.20 13.53 -19.15
N PRO A 36 19.43 12.65 -19.81
CA PRO A 36 18.55 11.70 -19.14
C PRO A 36 19.37 10.73 -18.27
N ARG A 37 18.94 10.53 -17.02
CA ARG A 37 19.45 9.50 -16.13
C ARG A 37 18.30 8.77 -15.43
N ARG A 38 18.56 7.58 -14.93
CA ARG A 38 17.57 6.86 -14.11
C ARG A 38 17.36 7.58 -12.78
N LEU A 39 16.11 7.59 -12.34
CA LEU A 39 15.74 8.01 -11.00
C LEU A 39 16.38 7.05 -9.98
N ALA A 40 17.05 7.59 -8.97
CA ALA A 40 17.78 6.85 -7.94
C ALA A 40 17.16 7.07 -6.56
N ALA A 41 17.51 6.25 -5.57
CA ALA A 41 16.97 6.36 -4.22
C ALA A 41 17.33 7.67 -3.54
N GLU A 42 18.50 8.20 -3.83
CA GLU A 42 19.01 9.47 -3.31
C GLU A 42 18.14 10.65 -3.73
N ASP A 43 17.55 10.61 -4.92
CA ASP A 43 16.65 11.67 -5.40
C ASP A 43 15.43 11.86 -4.48
N PHE A 44 14.98 10.79 -3.82
CA PHE A 44 13.81 10.83 -2.92
C PHE A 44 14.10 11.56 -1.61
N VAL A 45 15.36 11.74 -1.22
CA VAL A 45 15.74 12.43 0.02
C VAL A 45 15.39 13.91 -0.07
N ASP A 46 15.77 14.55 -1.18
CA ASP A 46 15.62 16.00 -1.39
C ASP A 46 14.33 16.38 -2.13
N MET A 47 13.60 15.37 -2.63
CA MET A 47 12.34 15.58 -3.35
C MET A 47 11.28 16.22 -2.46
N SER A 48 10.70 17.33 -2.91
CA SER A 48 9.59 17.97 -2.21
C SER A 48 8.36 17.06 -2.14
N ASP A 49 7.49 17.28 -1.16
CA ASP A 49 6.21 16.55 -1.04
C ASP A 49 5.32 16.70 -2.28
N LYS A 50 5.40 17.84 -2.97
CA LYS A 50 4.67 18.07 -4.22
C LYS A 50 5.21 17.16 -5.32
N GLN A 51 6.52 17.14 -5.56
CA GLN A 51 7.16 16.29 -6.59
C GLN A 51 6.87 14.81 -6.34
N LEU A 52 7.04 14.34 -5.09
CA LEU A 52 6.75 12.96 -4.73
C LEU A 52 5.26 12.63 -4.91
N GLY A 53 4.38 13.57 -4.58
CA GLY A 53 2.95 13.45 -4.82
C GLY A 53 2.59 13.38 -6.30
N ASP A 54 3.27 14.15 -7.15
CA ASP A 54 3.06 14.14 -8.61
C ASP A 54 3.52 12.79 -9.21
N ILE A 55 4.68 12.28 -8.79
CA ILE A 55 5.15 10.96 -9.17
C ILE A 55 4.16 9.88 -8.71
N ALA A 56 3.72 9.92 -7.45
CA ALA A 56 2.77 8.94 -6.94
C ALA A 56 1.46 8.93 -7.74
N ARG A 57 0.92 10.09 -8.11
CA ARG A 57 -0.31 10.19 -8.92
C ARG A 57 -0.12 9.70 -10.35
N ALA A 58 1.05 9.94 -10.93
CA ALA A 58 1.37 9.46 -12.28
C ALA A 58 1.56 7.94 -12.33
N MET A 59 2.12 7.34 -11.27
CA MET A 59 2.49 5.93 -11.24
C MET A 59 1.42 5.02 -10.66
N PHE A 60 0.55 5.55 -9.79
CA PHE A 60 -0.43 4.76 -9.06
C PHE A 60 -1.86 5.24 -9.24
N ARG A 61 -2.79 4.31 -9.06
CA ARG A 61 -4.23 4.54 -8.98
C ARG A 61 -4.81 3.91 -7.71
N PRO A 62 -5.85 4.50 -7.11
CA PRO A 62 -6.50 3.92 -5.94
C PRO A 62 -7.37 2.73 -6.32
N GLY A 63 -7.43 1.74 -5.44
CA GLY A 63 -8.43 0.67 -5.47
C GLY A 63 -9.75 1.10 -4.80
N ALA A 64 -10.76 0.26 -4.93
CA ALA A 64 -12.02 0.43 -4.22
C ALA A 64 -11.80 0.26 -2.70
N ILE A 65 -12.38 1.17 -1.91
CA ILE A 65 -12.31 1.12 -0.45
C ILE A 65 -13.39 0.18 0.08
N ASN A 66 -12.98 -0.78 0.91
CA ASN A 66 -13.88 -1.67 1.62
C ASN A 66 -13.96 -1.23 3.08
N LEU A 67 -15.17 -0.99 3.57
CA LEU A 67 -15.43 -0.82 4.99
C LEU A 67 -15.84 -2.18 5.55
N GLN A 68 -15.16 -2.63 6.58
CA GLN A 68 -15.36 -3.97 7.15
C GLN A 68 -15.65 -3.86 8.64
N ARG A 69 -16.66 -4.60 9.08
CA ARG A 69 -16.96 -4.87 10.48
C ARG A 69 -16.66 -6.33 10.77
N TYR A 70 -15.94 -6.57 11.82
CA TYR A 70 -15.72 -7.90 12.39
C TYR A 70 -16.39 -7.96 13.75
N THR A 71 -17.38 -8.84 13.88
CA THR A 71 -18.11 -9.03 15.13
C THR A 71 -17.21 -9.62 16.20
N ALA A 72 -17.30 -9.10 17.41
CA ALA A 72 -16.52 -9.54 18.56
C ALA A 72 -16.61 -11.08 18.76
N ASN A 73 -15.48 -11.69 19.03
CA ASN A 73 -15.31 -13.13 19.30
C ASN A 73 -15.59 -14.07 18.12
N GLU A 74 -16.15 -13.56 17.01
CA GLU A 74 -16.55 -14.36 15.83
C GLU A 74 -15.78 -13.93 14.59
N GLY A 75 -15.79 -12.64 14.29
CA GLY A 75 -15.28 -12.06 13.06
C GLY A 75 -13.77 -12.00 13.00
N GLY A 76 -13.22 -12.34 11.84
CA GLY A 76 -11.81 -12.24 11.53
C GLY A 76 -11.55 -12.69 10.10
N TYR A 77 -10.33 -12.52 9.64
CA TYR A 77 -9.86 -13.12 8.40
C TYR A 77 -8.63 -14.00 8.70
N PRO A 78 -8.85 -15.17 9.34
CA PRO A 78 -7.78 -15.94 9.98
C PRO A 78 -6.90 -16.73 8.99
N TYR A 79 -7.25 -16.72 7.70
CA TYR A 79 -6.50 -17.43 6.68
C TYR A 79 -5.26 -16.65 6.26
N TRP A 80 -4.11 -17.33 6.19
CA TRP A 80 -2.90 -16.77 5.62
C TRP A 80 -3.11 -16.50 4.14
N HIS A 81 -2.95 -15.25 3.70
CA HIS A 81 -3.14 -14.84 2.33
C HIS A 81 -2.18 -13.72 1.93
N CYS A 82 -2.05 -13.52 0.64
CA CYS A 82 -1.44 -12.33 0.05
C CYS A 82 -2.43 -11.70 -0.93
N GLU A 83 -2.17 -10.47 -1.36
CA GLU A 83 -3.10 -9.70 -2.17
C GLU A 83 -2.79 -9.77 -3.67
N LEU A 84 -1.63 -10.32 -4.03
CA LEU A 84 -1.14 -10.39 -5.40
C LEU A 84 -1.38 -11.79 -5.98
N TYR A 85 -2.47 -11.95 -6.71
CA TYR A 85 -2.83 -13.18 -7.41
C TYR A 85 -3.77 -12.88 -8.59
N PRO A 86 -3.81 -13.69 -9.67
CA PRO A 86 -4.75 -13.50 -10.77
C PRO A 86 -6.17 -13.91 -10.30
N LYS A 87 -7.05 -12.92 -10.15
CA LYS A 87 -8.44 -13.15 -9.69
C LYS A 87 -9.39 -13.45 -10.84
N ASP A 88 -9.23 -12.73 -11.94
CA ASP A 88 -10.10 -12.76 -13.11
C ASP A 88 -9.32 -12.35 -14.36
N ALA A 89 -9.99 -12.38 -15.51
CA ALA A 89 -9.37 -12.08 -16.81
C ALA A 89 -8.85 -10.64 -16.95
N SER A 90 -9.29 -9.68 -16.11
CA SER A 90 -8.75 -8.30 -16.12
C SER A 90 -7.34 -8.22 -15.58
N CYS A 91 -6.94 -9.21 -14.77
CA CYS A 91 -5.67 -9.21 -14.03
C CYS A 91 -5.41 -7.97 -13.17
N ASP A 92 -6.44 -7.19 -12.85
CA ASP A 92 -6.30 -5.95 -12.07
C ASP A 92 -5.66 -6.18 -10.69
N THR A 93 -5.87 -7.35 -10.08
CA THR A 93 -5.25 -7.71 -8.82
C THR A 93 -3.73 -7.86 -8.90
N LEU A 94 -3.17 -8.16 -10.08
CA LEU A 94 -1.73 -8.22 -10.31
C LEU A 94 -1.08 -6.82 -10.36
N HIS A 95 -1.86 -5.75 -10.49
CA HIS A 95 -1.38 -4.37 -10.42
C HIS A 95 -1.27 -3.84 -9.00
N ARG A 96 -1.71 -4.57 -7.97
CA ARG A 96 -1.64 -4.14 -6.58
C ARG A 96 -0.18 -4.02 -6.13
N ALA A 97 0.26 -2.81 -5.82
CA ALA A 97 1.62 -2.54 -5.32
C ALA A 97 1.69 -2.68 -3.79
N VAL A 98 0.78 -2.00 -3.10
CA VAL A 98 0.66 -2.06 -1.64
C VAL A 98 -0.80 -2.19 -1.23
N LEU A 99 -1.04 -2.90 -0.14
CA LEU A 99 -2.29 -2.83 0.62
C LEU A 99 -2.20 -1.70 1.64
N TRP A 100 -3.35 -1.17 2.03
CA TRP A 100 -3.45 -0.29 3.18
C TRP A 100 -4.69 -0.58 4.01
N THR A 101 -4.59 -0.36 5.31
CA THR A 101 -5.68 -0.50 6.27
C THR A 101 -5.63 0.65 7.26
N ILE A 102 -6.76 1.35 7.44
CA ILE A 102 -6.98 2.29 8.53
C ILE A 102 -7.84 1.58 9.57
N TYR A 103 -7.35 1.51 10.80
CA TYR A 103 -8.13 1.03 11.93
C TYR A 103 -9.05 2.16 12.39
N LEU A 104 -10.36 1.89 12.45
CA LEU A 104 -11.38 2.91 12.74
C LEU A 104 -11.72 2.94 14.23
N ASN A 105 -11.36 1.90 14.96
CA ASN A 105 -11.48 1.81 16.42
C ASN A 105 -10.44 0.87 17.02
N ASP A 106 -10.31 0.88 18.34
CA ASP A 106 -9.37 0.09 19.13
C ASP A 106 -9.94 -0.37 20.50
N GLY A 107 -11.23 -0.16 20.74
CA GLY A 107 -11.91 -0.55 21.98
C GLY A 107 -12.21 -2.07 22.09
N PHE A 108 -11.21 -2.93 21.79
CA PHE A 108 -11.29 -4.39 21.84
C PHE A 108 -9.91 -4.98 22.16
N ASP A 109 -9.90 -6.25 22.55
CA ASP A 109 -8.67 -7.02 22.76
C ASP A 109 -8.29 -7.78 21.48
N GLU A 110 -7.01 -8.08 21.29
CA GLU A 110 -6.47 -8.78 20.11
C GLU A 110 -6.78 -8.07 18.78
N GLY A 111 -7.21 -8.80 17.75
CA GLY A 111 -7.63 -8.25 16.46
C GLY A 111 -6.48 -7.74 15.56
N GLU A 112 -5.23 -8.11 15.86
CA GLU A 112 -4.04 -7.65 15.13
C GLU A 112 -4.07 -8.08 13.66
N THR A 113 -3.37 -7.30 12.83
CA THR A 113 -2.90 -7.78 11.53
C THR A 113 -1.56 -8.46 11.74
N GLU A 114 -1.49 -9.75 11.42
CA GLU A 114 -0.31 -10.57 11.65
C GLU A 114 0.38 -10.92 10.34
N PHE A 115 1.69 -10.66 10.26
CA PHE A 115 2.55 -10.95 9.11
C PHE A 115 3.41 -12.20 9.40
N LEU A 116 3.30 -13.21 8.53
CA LEU A 116 3.92 -14.52 8.71
C LEU A 116 5.45 -14.44 8.70
N TYR A 117 6.02 -13.97 7.61
CA TYR A 117 7.46 -14.00 7.39
C TYR A 117 8.22 -12.92 8.17
N GLN A 118 7.55 -11.81 8.51
CA GLN A 118 8.11 -10.76 9.36
C GLN A 118 8.01 -11.11 10.85
N ASN A 119 7.27 -12.18 11.20
CA ASN A 119 6.96 -12.56 12.58
C ASN A 119 6.47 -11.35 13.41
N ARG A 120 5.51 -10.60 12.85
CA ARG A 120 5.06 -9.33 13.42
C ARG A 120 3.55 -9.26 13.50
N LYS A 121 3.06 -8.84 14.67
CA LYS A 121 1.67 -8.46 14.89
C LYS A 121 1.54 -6.95 15.00
N ILE A 122 0.62 -6.37 14.24
CA ILE A 122 0.31 -4.95 14.28
C ILE A 122 -0.98 -4.78 15.07
N LYS A 123 -0.86 -4.21 16.27
CA LYS A 123 -2.00 -3.91 17.11
C LYS A 123 -2.83 -2.80 16.47
N PRO A 124 -4.17 -2.96 16.38
CA PRO A 124 -5.06 -1.88 15.97
C PRO A 124 -4.98 -0.69 16.94
N GLU A 125 -4.83 0.50 16.38
CA GLU A 125 -4.93 1.77 17.07
C GLU A 125 -5.82 2.69 16.24
N ALA A 126 -6.86 3.26 16.83
CA ALA A 126 -7.83 4.08 16.10
C ALA A 126 -7.15 5.23 15.37
N GLY A 127 -7.41 5.37 14.07
CA GLY A 127 -6.79 6.37 13.20
C GLY A 127 -5.42 5.99 12.65
N SER A 128 -4.79 4.88 13.08
CA SER A 128 -3.52 4.44 12.52
C SER A 128 -3.69 3.86 11.11
N LEU A 129 -2.68 4.05 10.28
CA LEU A 129 -2.62 3.59 8.90
C LEU A 129 -1.49 2.56 8.75
N LEU A 130 -1.85 1.34 8.39
CA LEU A 130 -0.94 0.29 7.96
C LEU A 130 -0.77 0.36 6.43
N ILE A 131 0.47 0.33 5.95
CA ILE A 131 0.80 0.12 4.53
C ILE A 131 1.81 -1.02 4.43
N ALA A 132 1.56 -1.99 3.54
CA ALA A 132 2.45 -3.12 3.33
C ALA A 132 2.44 -3.59 1.86
N PRO A 133 3.52 -4.23 1.38
CA PRO A 133 3.54 -4.87 0.07
C PRO A 133 2.47 -5.95 -0.07
N THR A 134 1.99 -6.18 -1.29
CA THR A 134 0.92 -7.13 -1.61
C THR A 134 1.40 -8.54 -1.92
N ALA A 135 2.70 -8.72 -2.18
CA ALA A 135 3.29 -9.99 -2.60
C ALA A 135 3.32 -11.04 -1.47
N PHE A 136 3.52 -12.30 -1.83
CA PHE A 136 3.57 -13.43 -0.90
C PHE A 136 4.60 -13.26 0.23
N THR A 137 5.64 -12.47 0.03
CA THR A 137 6.61 -12.14 1.08
C THR A 137 5.98 -11.42 2.28
N HIS A 138 4.81 -10.81 2.10
CA HIS A 138 4.02 -10.18 3.13
C HIS A 138 2.68 -10.91 3.34
N THR A 139 2.74 -12.26 3.30
CA THR A 139 1.61 -13.10 3.69
C THR A 139 1.15 -12.73 5.09
N HIS A 140 -0.15 -12.46 5.24
CA HIS A 140 -0.72 -11.95 6.48
C HIS A 140 -2.12 -12.51 6.73
N ARG A 141 -2.63 -12.26 7.94
CA ARG A 141 -4.00 -12.56 8.36
C ARG A 141 -4.53 -11.50 9.31
N GLY A 142 -5.85 -11.43 9.45
CA GLY A 142 -6.53 -10.61 10.45
C GLY A 142 -7.00 -11.48 11.61
N ASN A 143 -6.43 -11.30 12.81
CA ASN A 143 -6.85 -12.02 14.00
C ASN A 143 -8.25 -11.57 14.42
N LYS A 144 -8.98 -12.43 15.17
CA LYS A 144 -10.28 -12.11 15.75
C LYS A 144 -10.12 -11.02 16.80
N SER A 145 -11.07 -10.10 16.85
CA SER A 145 -11.18 -9.16 17.97
C SER A 145 -11.96 -9.82 19.12
N ILE A 146 -11.54 -9.56 20.34
CA ILE A 146 -12.15 -10.08 21.56
C ILE A 146 -12.79 -8.91 22.30
N ASN A 147 -13.96 -9.14 22.93
CA ASN A 147 -14.68 -8.18 23.77
C ASN A 147 -15.14 -6.87 23.07
N GLY A 148 -15.00 -6.77 21.76
CA GLY A 148 -15.49 -5.62 21.01
C GLY A 148 -15.39 -5.82 19.50
N ASP A 149 -16.28 -5.18 18.76
CA ASP A 149 -16.26 -5.21 17.30
C ASP A 149 -15.08 -4.43 16.77
N LYS A 150 -14.42 -4.95 15.72
CA LYS A 150 -13.37 -4.28 14.99
C LYS A 150 -13.90 -3.68 13.69
N TYR A 151 -13.60 -2.41 13.44
CA TYR A 151 -13.93 -1.71 12.21
C TYR A 151 -12.66 -1.26 11.50
N ILE A 152 -12.58 -1.54 10.21
CA ILE A 152 -11.46 -1.10 9.37
C ILE A 152 -11.96 -0.54 8.04
N ALA A 153 -11.16 0.36 7.47
CA ALA A 153 -11.22 0.74 6.06
C ALA A 153 -9.97 0.19 5.39
N THR A 154 -10.12 -0.64 4.35
CA THR A 154 -9.00 -1.25 3.65
C THR A 154 -9.14 -1.16 2.14
N SER A 155 -8.02 -1.08 1.45
CA SER A 155 -7.94 -1.08 -0.01
C SER A 155 -6.50 -1.32 -0.46
N TRP A 156 -6.27 -1.07 -1.73
CA TRP A 156 -4.97 -1.21 -2.38
C TRP A 156 -4.59 0.06 -3.13
N VAL A 157 -3.30 0.26 -3.29
CA VAL A 157 -2.72 1.16 -4.28
C VAL A 157 -2.22 0.29 -5.42
N LEU A 158 -2.69 0.56 -6.62
CA LEU A 158 -2.36 -0.20 -7.81
C LEU A 158 -1.42 0.62 -8.70
N TYR A 159 -0.52 -0.04 -9.41
CA TYR A 159 0.16 0.60 -10.53
C TYR A 159 -0.86 1.03 -11.58
N GLN A 160 -0.58 2.14 -12.26
CA GLN A 160 -1.31 2.52 -13.45
C GLN A 160 -1.22 1.40 -14.50
N ARG A 161 -2.16 1.38 -15.43
CA ARG A 161 -2.14 0.46 -16.54
C ARG A 161 -1.01 0.80 -17.51
N ALA A 162 -0.53 -0.19 -18.23
CA ALA A 162 0.58 -0.03 -19.17
C ALA A 162 0.34 1.09 -20.20
N GLU A 163 -0.91 1.23 -20.66
CA GLU A 163 -1.30 2.26 -21.63
C GLU A 163 -1.15 3.70 -21.09
N VAL A 164 -1.21 3.86 -19.75
CA VAL A 164 -1.01 5.13 -19.05
C VAL A 164 0.47 5.37 -18.77
N LEU A 165 1.19 4.30 -18.35
CA LEU A 165 2.61 4.38 -18.01
C LEU A 165 3.50 4.49 -19.27
N TYR A 166 3.09 3.86 -20.35
CA TYR A 166 3.83 3.75 -21.60
C TYR A 166 2.89 4.08 -22.77
N PRO A 167 2.41 5.34 -22.88
CA PRO A 167 1.59 5.73 -24.01
C PRO A 167 2.40 5.51 -25.30
N ASN A 168 1.78 4.83 -26.28
CA ASN A 168 2.38 4.67 -27.59
C ASN A 168 2.71 6.06 -28.16
N PRO A 169 3.91 6.25 -28.76
CA PRO A 169 4.28 7.50 -29.39
C PRO A 169 3.39 7.84 -30.57
#